data_d3498b8f54817decf67edf627285b988
#
_entry.id   d3498b8f54817decf67edf627285b988
#
_cell.length_a   1.000
_cell.length_b   1.000
_cell.length_c   1.000
_cell.angle_alpha   90.00
_cell.angle_beta   90.00
_cell.angle_gamma   90.00
#
_symmetry.space_group_name_H-M   'P 1'
#
loop_
_entity.id
_entity.type
_entity.pdbx_description
1 polymer ?
#
loop_
_entity_poly.entity_id
_entity_poly.type
_entity_poly.pdbx_seq_one_letter_code
_entity_poly.pdbx_strand_id
1 'polypeptide(L)'
;MNPIFFENPKEFRSWLEKNHLVKTELLVGFYKVRTKRLSITWSESVDQALCFGWIDGVRKSIDAESYCIRFTPRKTTSIWSAINIKKIEALANSNLMTDAGHKAFSYRTEKKSKIYAYEKESVNLDPVYTEHFKKNKEAWEFFVKQAPSYKRVMVHWIMSAKKEETRISRLEKTIFESAQERRIR
;
A
#
# COMPACT_ATOMS: atom_id res chain seq x y z
N MET A 1 -6.29 5.37 -22.87
CA MET A 1 -5.12 6.24 -22.57
C MET A 1 -3.89 5.36 -22.52
N ASN A 2 -2.82 5.72 -23.23
CA ASN A 2 -1.57 4.96 -23.20
C ASN A 2 -0.73 5.40 -22.01
N PRO A 3 0.00 4.48 -21.33
CA PRO A 3 0.92 4.83 -20.25
C PRO A 3 2.08 5.71 -20.74
N ILE A 4 2.45 6.69 -19.94
CA ILE A 4 3.64 7.52 -20.17
C ILE A 4 4.76 6.98 -19.26
N PHE A 5 5.92 6.68 -19.84
CA PHE A 5 7.11 6.27 -19.11
C PHE A 5 8.01 7.49 -18.91
N PHE A 6 8.36 7.76 -17.67
CA PHE A 6 9.30 8.80 -17.29
C PHE A 6 10.61 8.15 -16.87
N GLU A 7 11.73 8.67 -17.34
CA GLU A 7 13.03 8.10 -17.00
C GLU A 7 13.45 8.42 -15.56
N ASN A 8 13.00 9.57 -15.05
CA ASN A 8 13.42 10.07 -13.74
C ASN A 8 12.33 10.93 -13.09
N PRO A 9 12.46 11.24 -11.75
CA PRO A 9 11.48 12.04 -11.03
C PRO A 9 11.27 13.45 -11.57
N LYS A 10 12.29 14.07 -12.18
CA LYS A 10 12.21 15.45 -12.70
C LYS A 10 11.26 15.55 -13.89
N GLU A 11 11.28 14.57 -14.78
CA GLU A 11 10.37 14.51 -15.92
C GLU A 11 8.91 14.38 -15.47
N PHE A 12 8.65 13.50 -14.51
CA PHE A 12 7.29 13.34 -13.98
C PHE A 12 6.84 14.60 -13.22
N ARG A 13 7.73 15.24 -12.48
CA ARG A 13 7.47 16.54 -11.84
C ARG A 13 7.09 17.59 -12.86
N SER A 14 7.88 17.74 -13.93
CA SER A 14 7.60 18.71 -15.00
C SER A 14 6.26 18.45 -15.70
N TRP A 15 5.87 17.17 -15.83
CA TRP A 15 4.54 16.84 -16.33
C TRP A 15 3.45 17.29 -15.34
N LEU A 16 3.62 17.03 -14.04
CA LEU A 16 2.66 17.44 -13.00
C LEU A 16 2.54 18.97 -12.93
N GLU A 17 3.63 19.71 -13.01
CA GLU A 17 3.63 21.19 -13.05
C GLU A 17 2.70 21.73 -14.13
N LYS A 18 2.73 21.15 -15.31
CA LYS A 18 1.91 21.58 -16.46
C LYS A 18 0.47 21.06 -16.43
N ASN A 19 0.22 19.94 -15.78
CA ASN A 19 -1.01 19.18 -16.00
C ASN A 19 -1.88 18.94 -14.76
N HIS A 20 -1.35 19.07 -13.55
CA HIS A 20 -2.04 18.64 -12.32
C HIS A 20 -3.38 19.33 -12.06
N LEU A 21 -3.59 20.56 -12.57
CA LEU A 21 -4.84 21.31 -12.42
C LEU A 21 -5.89 20.97 -13.49
N VAL A 22 -5.45 20.48 -14.66
CA VAL A 22 -6.34 20.30 -15.83
C VAL A 22 -6.61 18.83 -16.16
N LYS A 23 -5.73 17.93 -15.75
CA LYS A 23 -5.92 16.49 -15.96
C LYS A 23 -6.54 15.83 -14.74
N THR A 24 -7.42 14.86 -14.99
CA THR A 24 -8.11 14.10 -13.94
C THR A 24 -7.46 12.75 -13.69
N GLU A 25 -6.59 12.28 -14.58
CA GLU A 25 -5.83 11.04 -14.41
C GLU A 25 -4.61 10.99 -15.32
N LEU A 26 -3.66 10.14 -14.95
CA LEU A 26 -2.50 9.78 -15.75
C LEU A 26 -2.18 8.29 -15.52
N LEU A 27 -1.87 7.56 -16.60
CA LEU A 27 -1.23 6.25 -16.49
C LEU A 27 0.28 6.42 -16.58
N VAL A 28 0.97 6.14 -15.48
CA VAL A 28 2.44 6.13 -15.43
C VAL A 28 2.92 4.71 -15.68
N GLY A 29 3.81 4.55 -16.66
CA GLY A 29 4.44 3.28 -16.99
C GLY A 29 5.74 3.08 -16.22
N PHE A 30 6.02 1.83 -15.86
CA PHE A 30 7.22 1.40 -15.12
C PHE A 30 7.80 0.16 -15.75
N TYR A 31 9.12 0.13 -15.93
CA TYR A 31 9.82 -1.10 -16.29
C TYR A 31 10.11 -1.94 -15.05
N LYS A 32 10.02 -3.26 -15.19
CA LYS A 32 10.41 -4.19 -14.12
C LYS A 32 11.93 -4.19 -13.95
N VAL A 33 12.41 -4.23 -12.71
CA VAL A 33 13.85 -4.15 -12.36
C VAL A 33 14.72 -5.10 -13.19
N ARG A 34 14.21 -6.30 -13.47
CA ARG A 34 14.94 -7.31 -14.27
C ARG A 34 15.26 -6.88 -15.71
N THR A 35 14.55 -5.89 -16.25
CA THR A 35 14.77 -5.42 -17.64
C THR A 35 15.96 -4.49 -17.76
N LYS A 36 16.45 -3.95 -16.63
CA LYS A 36 17.51 -2.92 -16.57
C LYS A 36 17.20 -1.64 -17.37
N ARG A 37 15.97 -1.46 -17.84
CA ARG A 37 15.51 -0.24 -18.51
C ARG A 37 15.24 0.85 -17.49
N LEU A 38 15.62 2.08 -17.81
CA LEU A 38 15.40 3.23 -16.94
C LEU A 38 13.94 3.58 -16.89
N SER A 39 13.41 3.77 -15.70
CA SER A 39 12.16 4.45 -15.41
C SER A 39 12.16 4.92 -13.96
N ILE A 40 11.37 5.94 -13.70
CA ILE A 40 11.10 6.37 -12.32
C ILE A 40 10.64 5.18 -11.47
N THR A 41 11.07 5.10 -10.22
CA THR A 41 10.56 4.09 -9.28
C THR A 41 9.16 4.45 -8.79
N TRP A 42 8.41 3.45 -8.34
CA TRP A 42 7.10 3.69 -7.73
C TRP A 42 7.20 4.66 -6.55
N SER A 43 8.19 4.49 -5.67
CA SER A 43 8.34 5.36 -4.50
C SER A 43 8.56 6.83 -4.88
N GLU A 44 9.45 7.10 -5.84
CA GLU A 44 9.73 8.43 -6.35
C GLU A 44 8.51 9.04 -7.05
N SER A 45 7.74 8.24 -7.79
CA SER A 45 6.52 8.73 -8.43
C SER A 45 5.45 9.12 -7.42
N VAL A 46 5.32 8.38 -6.32
CA VAL A 46 4.43 8.75 -5.20
C VAL A 46 4.88 10.06 -4.57
N ASP A 47 6.19 10.25 -4.35
CA ASP A 47 6.72 11.49 -3.78
C ASP A 47 6.38 12.71 -4.65
N GLN A 48 6.62 12.63 -5.96
CA GLN A 48 6.25 13.71 -6.87
C GLN A 48 4.74 13.95 -6.92
N ALA A 49 3.94 12.90 -6.98
CA ALA A 49 2.48 13.00 -6.98
C ALA A 49 1.94 13.69 -5.72
N LEU A 50 2.44 13.34 -4.55
CA LEU A 50 2.07 13.95 -3.28
C LEU A 50 2.36 15.44 -3.24
N CYS A 51 3.48 15.89 -3.83
CA CYS A 51 3.81 17.31 -3.93
C CYS A 51 2.73 18.13 -4.65
N PHE A 52 1.99 17.54 -5.58
CA PHE A 52 0.94 18.18 -6.36
C PHE A 52 -0.48 17.77 -5.96
N GLY A 53 -0.64 17.10 -4.83
CA GLY A 53 -1.95 16.65 -4.32
C GLY A 53 -2.54 15.47 -5.11
N TRP A 54 -1.71 14.69 -5.79
CA TRP A 54 -2.10 13.47 -6.48
C TRP A 54 -1.73 12.22 -5.69
N ILE A 55 -2.27 11.08 -6.09
CA ILE A 55 -2.04 9.79 -5.46
C ILE A 55 -2.08 8.66 -6.49
N ASP A 56 -1.31 7.63 -6.23
CA ASP A 56 -1.32 6.37 -6.94
C ASP A 56 -2.59 5.56 -6.67
N GLY A 57 -2.97 4.76 -7.64
CA GLY A 57 -4.08 3.81 -7.57
C GLY A 57 -3.62 2.39 -7.87
N VAL A 58 -4.48 1.63 -8.53
CA VAL A 58 -4.23 0.22 -8.80
C VAL A 58 -3.14 0.03 -9.86
N ARG A 59 -2.19 -0.85 -9.55
CA ARG A 59 -1.17 -1.34 -10.49
C ARG A 59 -1.78 -2.34 -11.46
N LYS A 60 -1.49 -2.20 -12.76
CA LYS A 60 -1.88 -3.14 -13.82
C LYS A 60 -0.66 -3.58 -14.61
N SER A 61 -0.54 -4.86 -14.91
CA SER A 61 0.48 -5.36 -15.82
C SER A 61 0.16 -4.90 -17.25
N ILE A 62 1.18 -4.51 -17.99
CA ILE A 62 1.09 -4.24 -19.43
C ILE A 62 1.54 -5.51 -20.19
N ASP A 63 2.77 -5.95 -19.89
CA ASP A 63 3.41 -7.10 -20.51
C ASP A 63 4.38 -7.83 -19.56
N ALA A 64 5.24 -8.68 -20.12
CA ALA A 64 6.26 -9.39 -19.35
C ALA A 64 7.29 -8.45 -18.71
N GLU A 65 7.55 -7.27 -19.28
CA GLU A 65 8.62 -6.35 -18.88
C GLU A 65 8.13 -5.09 -18.16
N SER A 66 6.85 -4.74 -18.29
CA SER A 66 6.30 -3.48 -17.82
C SER A 66 4.97 -3.59 -17.10
N TYR A 67 4.64 -2.55 -16.34
CA TYR A 67 3.34 -2.34 -15.70
C TYR A 67 3.02 -0.86 -15.68
N CYS A 68 1.78 -0.51 -15.40
CA CYS A 68 1.39 0.87 -15.17
C CYS A 68 0.64 1.03 -13.85
N ILE A 69 0.65 2.26 -13.34
CA ILE A 69 -0.16 2.69 -12.20
C ILE A 69 -0.92 3.94 -12.61
N ARG A 70 -2.20 3.99 -12.25
CA ARG A 70 -3.04 5.16 -12.47
C ARG A 70 -2.84 6.15 -11.34
N PHE A 71 -2.47 7.37 -11.68
CA PHE A 71 -2.41 8.50 -10.76
C PHE A 71 -3.63 9.41 -10.96
N THR A 72 -4.16 9.96 -9.88
CA THR A 72 -5.32 10.86 -9.89
C THR A 72 -5.17 11.94 -8.82
N PRO A 73 -5.82 13.12 -8.98
CA PRO A 73 -5.95 14.07 -7.89
C PRO A 73 -6.59 13.42 -6.66
N ARG A 74 -6.09 13.75 -5.48
CA ARG A 74 -6.67 13.29 -4.22
C ARG A 74 -8.03 13.92 -4.00
N LYS A 75 -8.99 13.10 -3.60
CA LYS A 75 -10.31 13.58 -3.14
C LYS A 75 -10.18 14.10 -1.70
N THR A 76 -11.00 15.07 -1.34
CA THR A 76 -11.11 15.59 0.04
C THR A 76 -11.45 14.49 1.07
N THR A 77 -12.11 13.42 0.59
CA THR A 77 -12.49 12.26 1.40
C THR A 77 -11.43 11.15 1.44
N SER A 78 -10.27 11.33 0.80
CA SER A 78 -9.22 10.30 0.71
C SER A 78 -8.67 9.92 2.08
N ILE A 79 -8.36 8.64 2.24
CA ILE A 79 -7.64 8.10 3.39
C ILE A 79 -6.15 8.42 3.24
N TRP A 80 -5.50 8.76 4.34
CA TRP A 80 -4.07 9.00 4.42
C TRP A 80 -3.37 7.88 5.17
N SER A 81 -2.48 7.17 4.50
CA SER A 81 -1.63 6.17 5.13
C SER A 81 -0.55 6.83 6.00
N ALA A 82 -0.07 6.14 7.03
CA ALA A 82 1.02 6.62 7.86
C ALA A 82 2.29 6.87 7.01
N ILE A 83 2.53 6.02 6.01
CA ILE A 83 3.66 6.18 5.08
C ILE A 83 3.54 7.49 4.29
N ASN A 84 2.36 7.78 3.72
CA ASN A 84 2.17 9.00 2.93
C ASN A 84 2.20 10.26 3.81
N ILE A 85 1.76 10.18 5.07
CA ILE A 85 1.89 11.29 6.03
C ILE A 85 3.38 11.59 6.28
N LYS A 86 4.20 10.57 6.59
CA LYS A 86 5.65 10.74 6.77
C LYS A 86 6.34 11.28 5.53
N LYS A 87 5.92 10.83 4.33
CA LYS A 87 6.46 11.35 3.07
C LYS A 87 6.14 12.86 2.91
N ILE A 88 4.90 13.28 3.18
CA ILE A 88 4.52 14.70 3.13
C ILE A 88 5.36 15.54 4.09
N GLU A 89 5.58 15.06 5.32
CA GLU A 89 6.41 15.76 6.30
C GLU A 89 7.85 15.94 5.79
N ALA A 90 8.45 14.89 5.23
CA ALA A 90 9.78 14.95 4.66
C ALA A 90 9.86 15.87 3.43
N LEU A 91 8.86 15.80 2.53
CA LEU A 91 8.79 16.63 1.33
C LEU A 91 8.58 18.12 1.66
N ALA A 92 7.79 18.42 2.70
CA ALA A 92 7.59 19.77 3.19
C ALA A 92 8.89 20.35 3.79
N ASN A 93 9.59 19.58 4.61
CA ASN A 93 10.89 19.98 5.17
C ASN A 93 11.95 20.23 4.07
N SER A 94 11.83 19.58 2.93
CA SER A 94 12.71 19.78 1.78
C SER A 94 12.24 20.88 0.81
N ASN A 95 11.17 21.60 1.15
CA ASN A 95 10.56 22.65 0.30
C ASN A 95 10.13 22.15 -1.11
N LEU A 96 9.75 20.90 -1.22
CA LEU A 96 9.33 20.28 -2.48
C LEU A 96 7.81 20.34 -2.72
N MET A 97 7.03 20.61 -1.66
CA MET A 97 5.58 20.68 -1.72
C MET A 97 5.11 21.92 -2.47
N THR A 98 4.06 21.78 -3.27
CA THR A 98 3.34 22.88 -3.88
C THR A 98 2.09 23.23 -3.08
N ASP A 99 1.48 24.38 -3.39
CA ASP A 99 0.19 24.80 -2.77
C ASP A 99 -0.90 23.76 -2.97
N ALA A 100 -0.94 23.11 -4.13
CA ALA A 100 -1.88 22.04 -4.42
C ALA A 100 -1.68 20.82 -3.51
N GLY A 101 -0.42 20.46 -3.25
CA GLY A 101 -0.07 19.39 -2.30
C GLY A 101 -0.46 19.73 -0.86
N HIS A 102 -0.13 20.94 -0.41
CA HIS A 102 -0.52 21.43 0.92
C HIS A 102 -2.04 21.48 1.07
N LYS A 103 -2.77 21.98 0.08
CA LYS A 103 -4.22 22.03 0.05
C LYS A 103 -4.83 20.61 0.13
N ALA A 104 -4.31 19.66 -0.63
CA ALA A 104 -4.79 18.27 -0.57
C ALA A 104 -4.56 17.65 0.81
N PHE A 105 -3.44 17.97 1.46
CA PHE A 105 -3.11 17.47 2.80
C PHE A 105 -3.97 18.13 3.90
N SER A 106 -4.36 19.40 3.74
CA SER A 106 -5.20 20.10 4.73
C SER A 106 -6.59 19.48 4.91
N TYR A 107 -7.10 18.76 3.91
CA TYR A 107 -8.37 18.00 4.02
C TYR A 107 -8.25 16.71 4.84
N ARG A 108 -7.05 16.37 5.32
CA ARG A 108 -6.83 15.19 6.15
C ARG A 108 -7.57 15.30 7.48
N THR A 109 -8.24 14.23 7.87
CA THR A 109 -8.85 14.10 9.20
C THR A 109 -8.22 12.93 9.95
N GLU A 110 -8.16 12.99 11.28
CA GLU A 110 -7.64 11.89 12.11
C GLU A 110 -8.44 10.60 11.92
N LYS A 111 -9.77 10.70 11.81
CA LYS A 111 -10.66 9.55 11.55
C LYS A 111 -10.35 8.81 10.25
N LYS A 112 -9.74 9.49 9.28
CA LYS A 112 -9.33 8.93 7.97
C LYS A 112 -7.81 8.86 7.79
N SER A 113 -7.07 8.85 8.89
CA SER A 113 -5.61 8.76 8.88
C SER A 113 -5.16 7.49 9.58
N LYS A 114 -4.11 6.85 9.05
CA LYS A 114 -3.48 5.66 9.66
C LYS A 114 -4.45 4.49 9.93
N ILE A 115 -5.50 4.35 9.12
CA ILE A 115 -6.54 3.31 9.33
C ILE A 115 -6.28 2.03 8.55
N TYR A 116 -5.23 1.99 7.73
CA TYR A 116 -4.88 0.76 7.03
C TYR A 116 -4.43 -0.31 8.02
N ALA A 117 -4.97 -1.49 7.85
CA ALA A 117 -4.73 -2.63 8.73
C ALA A 117 -3.25 -2.96 8.94
N TYR A 118 -2.44 -2.78 7.90
CA TYR A 118 -1.00 -3.04 7.94
C TYR A 118 -0.18 -1.92 8.62
N GLU A 119 -0.79 -0.79 8.95
CA GLU A 119 -0.17 0.36 9.62
C GLU A 119 -0.44 0.38 11.12
N LYS A 120 -1.44 -0.37 11.59
CA LYS A 120 -1.62 -0.58 13.02
C LYS A 120 -0.44 -1.37 13.54
N GLU A 121 0.15 -0.90 14.64
CA GLU A 121 1.13 -1.65 15.41
C GLU A 121 0.65 -3.10 15.52
N SER A 122 1.57 -4.04 15.42
CA SER A 122 1.32 -5.47 15.30
C SER A 122 0.18 -5.91 16.23
N VAL A 123 -1.01 -6.10 15.68
CA VAL A 123 -2.04 -6.84 16.40
C VAL A 123 -1.48 -8.26 16.53
N ASN A 124 -1.04 -8.61 17.71
CA ASN A 124 -0.65 -9.98 17.99
C ASN A 124 -1.91 -10.85 18.00
N LEU A 125 -1.74 -12.10 17.62
CA LEU A 125 -2.80 -13.07 17.81
C LEU A 125 -3.04 -13.22 19.32
N ASP A 126 -4.32 -13.18 19.73
CA ASP A 126 -4.68 -13.35 21.12
C ASP A 126 -4.02 -14.62 21.69
N PRO A 127 -3.54 -14.62 22.96
CA PRO A 127 -2.93 -15.78 23.58
C PRO A 127 -3.77 -17.05 23.46
N VAL A 128 -5.09 -16.97 23.63
CA VAL A 128 -6.00 -18.11 23.50
C VAL A 128 -5.95 -18.70 22.09
N TYR A 129 -5.99 -17.86 21.06
CA TYR A 129 -5.89 -18.30 19.67
C TYR A 129 -4.50 -18.79 19.31
N THR A 130 -3.47 -18.20 19.90
CA THR A 130 -2.09 -18.65 19.71
C THR A 130 -1.90 -20.07 20.25
N GLU A 131 -2.38 -20.36 21.46
CA GLU A 131 -2.33 -21.70 22.03
C GLU A 131 -3.18 -22.69 21.24
N HIS A 132 -4.34 -22.27 20.74
CA HIS A 132 -5.15 -23.10 19.85
C HIS A 132 -4.40 -23.42 18.55
N PHE A 133 -3.74 -22.46 17.93
CA PHE A 133 -2.95 -22.69 16.71
C PHE A 133 -1.78 -23.65 16.97
N LYS A 134 -1.07 -23.50 18.07
CA LYS A 134 0.08 -24.35 18.46
C LYS A 134 -0.29 -25.81 18.68
N LYS A 135 -1.56 -26.15 18.95
CA LYS A 135 -2.01 -27.55 19.05
C LYS A 135 -1.75 -28.31 17.75
N ASN A 136 -1.78 -27.66 16.60
CA ASN A 136 -1.35 -28.22 15.33
C ASN A 136 0.09 -27.78 15.04
N LYS A 137 1.06 -28.61 15.43
CA LYS A 137 2.50 -28.30 15.33
C LYS A 137 2.95 -27.99 13.89
N GLU A 138 2.52 -28.81 12.94
CA GLU A 138 2.89 -28.64 11.51
C GLU A 138 2.39 -27.31 10.96
N ALA A 139 1.12 -26.98 11.22
CA ALA A 139 0.53 -25.72 10.82
C ALA A 139 1.24 -24.51 11.46
N TRP A 140 1.57 -24.61 12.75
CA TRP A 140 2.27 -23.55 13.46
C TRP A 140 3.68 -23.33 12.92
N GLU A 141 4.45 -24.40 12.71
CA GLU A 141 5.80 -24.31 12.13
C GLU A 141 5.80 -23.68 10.74
N PHE A 142 4.84 -24.08 9.89
CA PHE A 142 4.68 -23.45 8.58
C PHE A 142 4.36 -21.96 8.72
N PHE A 143 3.40 -21.61 9.59
CA PHE A 143 2.95 -20.23 9.76
C PHE A 143 4.06 -19.31 10.28
N VAL A 144 4.85 -19.71 11.25
CA VAL A 144 5.91 -18.89 11.82
C VAL A 144 7.06 -18.63 10.83
N LYS A 145 7.33 -19.58 9.93
CA LYS A 145 8.31 -19.44 8.84
C LYS A 145 7.88 -18.46 7.74
N GLN A 146 6.60 -18.03 7.71
CA GLN A 146 6.10 -17.12 6.68
C GLN A 146 6.63 -15.71 6.84
N ALA A 147 6.65 -14.96 5.71
CA ALA A 147 7.08 -13.57 5.69
C ALA A 147 6.28 -12.72 6.71
N PRO A 148 6.92 -11.75 7.38
CA PRO A 148 6.25 -10.90 8.38
C PRO A 148 4.99 -10.20 7.85
N SER A 149 4.99 -9.81 6.57
CA SER A 149 3.84 -9.19 5.92
C SER A 149 2.63 -10.13 5.84
N TYR A 150 2.85 -11.40 5.45
CA TYR A 150 1.78 -12.40 5.42
C TYR A 150 1.21 -12.65 6.81
N LYS A 151 2.07 -12.86 7.81
CA LYS A 151 1.64 -13.07 9.20
C LYS A 151 0.78 -11.92 9.72
N ARG A 152 1.20 -10.68 9.49
CA ARG A 152 0.41 -9.48 9.88
C ARG A 152 -0.97 -9.46 9.22
N VAL A 153 -1.05 -9.77 7.93
CA VAL A 153 -2.33 -9.80 7.21
C VAL A 153 -3.25 -10.86 7.79
N MET A 154 -2.74 -12.06 8.06
CA MET A 154 -3.54 -13.16 8.63
C MET A 154 -4.01 -12.86 10.05
N VAL A 155 -3.12 -12.40 10.91
CA VAL A 155 -3.47 -12.01 12.29
C VAL A 155 -4.53 -10.90 12.27
N HIS A 156 -4.34 -9.87 11.44
CA HIS A 156 -5.34 -8.83 11.31
C HIS A 156 -6.68 -9.37 10.79
N TRP A 157 -6.67 -10.24 9.79
CA TRP A 157 -7.89 -10.82 9.23
C TRP A 157 -8.67 -11.61 10.30
N ILE A 158 -7.99 -12.43 11.12
CA ILE A 158 -8.60 -13.16 12.23
C ILE A 158 -9.17 -12.17 13.25
N MET A 159 -8.33 -11.25 13.77
CA MET A 159 -8.67 -10.39 14.90
C MET A 159 -9.64 -9.27 14.57
N SER A 160 -9.78 -8.88 13.31
CA SER A 160 -10.70 -7.82 12.87
C SER A 160 -12.18 -8.24 12.85
N ALA A 161 -12.47 -9.54 12.95
CA ALA A 161 -13.85 -10.00 12.99
C ALA A 161 -14.54 -9.54 14.29
N LYS A 162 -15.76 -9.03 14.16
CA LYS A 162 -16.54 -8.55 15.31
C LYS A 162 -17.08 -9.70 16.16
N LYS A 163 -17.50 -10.80 15.52
CA LYS A 163 -18.06 -11.97 16.16
C LYS A 163 -16.97 -13.02 16.46
N GLU A 164 -17.02 -13.59 17.64
CA GLU A 164 -16.10 -14.64 18.10
C GLU A 164 -16.12 -15.85 17.17
N GLU A 165 -17.29 -16.33 16.79
CA GLU A 165 -17.46 -17.46 15.85
C GLU A 165 -16.74 -17.23 14.53
N THR A 166 -16.74 -15.96 14.03
CA THR A 166 -16.03 -15.61 12.81
C THR A 166 -14.51 -15.59 13.01
N ARG A 167 -14.03 -15.19 14.19
CA ARG A 167 -12.60 -15.25 14.53
C ARG A 167 -12.12 -16.71 14.55
N ILE A 168 -12.86 -17.56 15.23
CA ILE A 168 -12.57 -19.01 15.32
C ILE A 168 -12.57 -19.62 13.92
N SER A 169 -13.60 -19.38 13.11
CA SER A 169 -13.68 -19.91 11.75
C SER A 169 -12.49 -19.47 10.87
N ARG A 170 -12.06 -18.21 10.99
CA ARG A 170 -10.88 -17.69 10.26
C ARG A 170 -9.58 -18.31 10.79
N LEU A 171 -9.46 -18.51 12.09
CA LEU A 171 -8.33 -19.19 12.70
C LEU A 171 -8.23 -20.62 12.20
N GLU A 172 -9.32 -21.40 12.27
CA GLU A 172 -9.38 -22.78 11.79
C GLU A 172 -9.01 -22.90 10.31
N LYS A 173 -9.52 -21.99 9.48
CA LYS A 173 -9.13 -21.93 8.07
C LYS A 173 -7.63 -21.67 7.91
N THR A 174 -7.06 -20.81 8.75
CA THR A 174 -5.61 -20.52 8.69
C THR A 174 -4.80 -21.73 9.12
N ILE A 175 -5.24 -22.45 10.17
CA ILE A 175 -4.62 -23.69 10.64
C ILE A 175 -4.69 -24.76 9.55
N PHE A 176 -5.87 -24.99 8.98
CA PHE A 176 -6.08 -25.99 7.94
C PHE A 176 -5.19 -25.78 6.71
N GLU A 177 -5.13 -24.55 6.17
CA GLU A 177 -4.29 -24.26 5.01
C GLU A 177 -2.80 -24.33 5.35
N SER A 178 -2.42 -23.88 6.54
CA SER A 178 -1.03 -23.96 7.03
C SER A 178 -0.56 -25.39 7.23
N ALA A 179 -1.41 -26.31 7.72
CA ALA A 179 -1.10 -27.72 7.85
C ALA A 179 -0.85 -28.42 6.50
N GLN A 180 -1.37 -27.85 5.42
CA GLN A 180 -1.12 -28.31 4.05
C GLN A 180 -0.02 -27.49 3.35
N GLU A 181 0.78 -26.74 4.09
CA GLU A 181 1.85 -25.86 3.61
C GLU A 181 1.37 -24.85 2.56
N ARG A 182 0.12 -24.40 2.65
CA ARG A 182 -0.48 -23.44 1.73
C ARG A 182 -0.77 -22.11 2.39
N ARG A 183 -0.66 -21.03 1.61
CA ARG A 183 -1.10 -19.69 2.02
C ARG A 183 -2.54 -19.45 1.60
N ILE A 184 -3.34 -18.84 2.48
CA ILE A 184 -4.62 -18.23 2.11
C ILE A 184 -4.33 -17.08 1.13
N ARG A 185 -5.01 -17.09 -0.02
CA ARG A 185 -4.94 -16.05 -1.06
C ARG A 185 -6.03 -15.01 -0.89
#